data_a072306eb87dce45b71edaffdab2dd44
#
_entry.id   a072306eb87dce45b71edaffdab2dd44
#
_cell.length_a   1.000
_cell.length_b   1.000
_cell.length_c   1.000
_cell.angle_alpha   90.00
_cell.angle_beta   90.00
_cell.angle_gamma   90.00
#
_symmetry.space_group_name_H-M   'P 1'
#
loop_
_entity.id
_entity.type
_entity.pdbx_description
1 polymer ?
#
loop_
_entity_poly.entity_id
_entity_poly.type
_entity_poly.pdbx_seq_one_letter_code
_entity_poly.pdbx_strand_id
1 'polypeptide(L)'
;ATGGYLLATDSRRGDEGVSLSEILTLANDSPAKNKVIVLDSCHSGIAGSAPSAGQLASLAEGLTVLTASTKDQYATEENGRGVFTTLFVDALNGGAANLTGDITPGGVYAHIDQSLGAWEQRPVFKTNVKQFVSLRKVAPPIPTSDLQRITEFFPSPGFEYPLDPTYEPEMKG
;
A
#
# COMPACT_ATOMS: atom_id res chain seq x y z
N ALA A 1 -26.33 9.15 8.42
CA ALA A 1 -24.91 9.00 8.10
C ALA A 1 -24.81 7.97 7.00
N THR A 2 -24.60 8.39 5.79
CA THR A 2 -24.46 7.51 4.62
C THR A 2 -23.04 6.97 4.59
N GLY A 3 -22.84 5.77 5.14
CA GLY A 3 -21.60 5.01 4.96
C GLY A 3 -21.48 4.55 3.50
N GLY A 4 -20.25 4.43 2.98
CA GLY A 4 -20.03 3.84 1.66
C GLY A 4 -20.35 2.34 1.65
N TYR A 5 -20.78 1.82 0.49
CA TYR A 5 -21.12 0.43 0.28
C TYR A 5 -20.23 -0.17 -0.81
N LEU A 6 -19.88 -1.43 -0.67
CA LEU A 6 -19.35 -2.24 -1.77
C LEU A 6 -20.54 -2.83 -2.53
N LEU A 7 -20.69 -2.36 -3.77
CA LEU A 7 -21.77 -2.80 -4.64
C LEU A 7 -21.38 -4.10 -5.34
N ALA A 8 -22.26 -5.08 -5.30
CA ALA A 8 -22.17 -6.28 -6.12
C ALA A 8 -22.99 -6.10 -7.42
N THR A 9 -22.83 -7.02 -8.35
CA THR A 9 -23.52 -6.96 -9.66
C THR A 9 -25.04 -7.06 -9.57
N ASP A 10 -25.54 -7.56 -8.47
CA ASP A 10 -26.97 -7.71 -8.15
C ASP A 10 -27.51 -6.65 -7.18
N SER A 11 -26.68 -5.67 -6.79
CA SER A 11 -27.09 -4.58 -5.90
C SER A 11 -28.26 -3.78 -6.47
N ARG A 12 -29.20 -3.40 -5.62
CA ARG A 12 -30.38 -2.62 -5.96
C ARG A 12 -30.54 -1.45 -4.99
N ARG A 13 -31.32 -0.47 -5.38
CA ARG A 13 -31.67 0.65 -4.51
C ARG A 13 -32.43 0.14 -3.27
N GLY A 14 -31.87 0.39 -2.09
CA GLY A 14 -32.37 -0.14 -0.81
C GLY A 14 -31.79 -1.50 -0.42
N ASP A 15 -30.95 -2.08 -1.28
CA ASP A 15 -30.14 -3.27 -1.04
C ASP A 15 -28.79 -3.06 -1.76
N GLU A 16 -28.05 -2.10 -1.24
CA GLU A 16 -26.84 -1.59 -1.89
C GLU A 16 -25.63 -2.53 -1.72
N GLY A 17 -25.75 -3.57 -0.90
CA GLY A 17 -24.66 -4.51 -0.61
C GLY A 17 -24.01 -4.28 0.76
N VAL A 18 -22.72 -4.60 0.91
CA VAL A 18 -22.04 -4.58 2.21
C VAL A 18 -21.48 -3.20 2.52
N SER A 19 -21.83 -2.64 3.67
CA SER A 19 -21.30 -1.34 4.08
C SER A 19 -19.83 -1.41 4.52
N LEU A 20 -19.07 -0.35 4.27
CA LEU A 20 -17.67 -0.27 4.75
C LEU A 20 -17.59 -0.32 6.29
N SER A 21 -18.57 0.22 6.99
CA SER A 21 -18.65 0.13 8.46
C SER A 21 -18.80 -1.30 8.94
N GLU A 22 -19.59 -2.10 8.23
CA GLU A 22 -19.76 -3.52 8.53
C GLU A 22 -18.49 -4.32 8.30
N ILE A 23 -17.77 -4.07 7.19
CA ILE A 23 -16.48 -4.69 6.91
C ILE A 23 -15.46 -4.33 8.00
N LEU A 24 -15.40 -3.07 8.42
CA LEU A 24 -14.52 -2.64 9.51
C LEU A 24 -14.89 -3.28 10.84
N THR A 25 -16.18 -3.42 11.13
CA THR A 25 -16.67 -4.13 12.33
C THR A 25 -16.25 -5.59 12.30
N LEU A 26 -16.50 -6.30 11.21
CA LEU A 26 -16.08 -7.70 11.04
C LEU A 26 -14.56 -7.87 11.16
N ALA A 27 -13.80 -6.94 10.61
CA ALA A 27 -12.34 -6.96 10.75
C ALA A 27 -11.89 -6.68 12.18
N ASN A 28 -12.51 -5.74 12.87
CA ASN A 28 -12.20 -5.43 14.28
C ASN A 28 -12.53 -6.62 15.20
N ASP A 29 -13.65 -7.29 14.97
CA ASP A 29 -14.12 -8.43 15.79
C ASP A 29 -13.41 -9.73 15.42
N SER A 30 -12.67 -9.77 14.32
CA SER A 30 -11.92 -10.95 13.91
C SER A 30 -10.80 -11.29 14.90
N PRO A 31 -10.66 -12.58 15.31
CA PRO A 31 -9.58 -13.03 16.19
C PRO A 31 -8.21 -13.07 15.48
N ALA A 32 -8.12 -12.80 14.19
CA ALA A 32 -6.86 -12.76 13.47
C ALA A 32 -5.95 -11.68 14.04
N LYS A 33 -4.68 -12.01 14.29
CA LYS A 33 -3.70 -11.08 14.84
C LYS A 33 -3.37 -9.93 13.90
N ASN A 34 -3.28 -10.25 12.60
CA ASN A 34 -2.99 -9.28 11.56
C ASN A 34 -4.07 -9.35 10.47
N LYS A 35 -4.62 -8.21 10.13
CA LYS A 35 -5.70 -8.07 9.15
C LYS A 35 -5.34 -6.94 8.20
N VAL A 36 -5.46 -7.16 6.92
CA VAL A 36 -5.19 -6.15 5.91
C VAL A 36 -6.40 -6.04 4.99
N ILE A 37 -6.95 -4.85 4.90
CA ILE A 37 -8.05 -4.50 4.00
C ILE A 37 -7.48 -3.64 2.89
N VAL A 38 -7.64 -4.08 1.66
CA VAL A 38 -7.28 -3.32 0.46
C VAL A 38 -8.56 -3.05 -0.33
N LEU A 39 -8.85 -1.78 -0.58
CA LEU A 39 -10.04 -1.36 -1.30
C LEU A 39 -9.62 -0.59 -2.56
N ASP A 40 -9.80 -1.21 -3.70
CA ASP A 40 -9.65 -0.58 -5.03
C ASP A 40 -11.04 -0.31 -5.60
N SER A 41 -11.78 0.55 -4.93
CA SER A 41 -13.09 0.96 -5.41
C SER A 41 -13.04 2.42 -5.84
N CYS A 42 -13.15 2.62 -7.16
CA CYS A 42 -13.40 3.94 -7.72
C CYS A 42 -14.76 4.47 -7.26
N HIS A 43 -14.84 5.76 -7.06
CA HIS A 43 -15.99 6.51 -6.54
C HIS A 43 -17.30 6.42 -7.36
N SER A 44 -17.33 5.75 -8.48
CA SER A 44 -18.52 5.71 -9.36
C SER A 44 -19.75 5.03 -8.75
N GLY A 45 -19.59 4.30 -7.64
CA GLY A 45 -20.71 3.67 -6.92
C GLY A 45 -20.84 4.13 -5.47
N ILE A 46 -19.82 4.73 -4.89
CA ILE A 46 -19.84 5.18 -3.50
C ILE A 46 -20.09 6.68 -3.49
N ALA A 47 -21.33 7.08 -3.67
CA ALA A 47 -21.74 8.47 -3.44
C ALA A 47 -21.35 8.88 -2.02
N GLY A 48 -20.17 9.41 -1.88
CA GLY A 48 -19.86 10.36 -0.84
C GLY A 48 -19.03 9.97 0.35
N SER A 49 -18.40 8.81 0.50
CA SER A 49 -17.55 8.65 1.69
C SER A 49 -16.53 7.53 1.56
N ALA A 50 -15.27 7.90 1.31
CA ALA A 50 -14.19 7.17 1.97
C ALA A 50 -14.58 6.99 3.46
N PRO A 51 -14.17 5.89 4.15
CA PRO A 51 -14.47 5.73 5.56
C PRO A 51 -14.20 7.06 6.25
N SER A 52 -15.18 7.64 6.93
CA SER A 52 -15.01 8.95 7.56
C SER A 52 -13.76 8.89 8.44
N ALA A 53 -13.06 9.99 8.59
CA ALA A 53 -11.87 10.04 9.45
C ALA A 53 -12.17 9.46 10.86
N GLY A 54 -13.42 9.53 11.33
CA GLY A 54 -13.89 8.92 12.56
C GLY A 54 -13.98 7.38 12.50
N GLN A 55 -14.41 6.81 11.37
CA GLN A 55 -14.49 5.34 11.22
C GLN A 55 -13.10 4.71 11.11
N LEU A 56 -12.16 5.39 10.45
CA LEU A 56 -10.76 4.96 10.41
C LEU A 56 -10.01 5.28 11.70
N ALA A 57 -10.53 6.14 12.57
CA ALA A 57 -9.89 6.51 13.84
C ALA A 57 -9.94 5.37 14.88
N SER A 58 -10.84 4.39 14.73
CA SER A 58 -11.07 3.28 15.67
C SER A 58 -10.62 1.94 15.13
N LEU A 59 -9.46 1.87 14.47
CA LEU A 59 -8.90 0.59 14.05
C LEU A 59 -8.45 -0.23 15.27
N ALA A 60 -8.95 -1.46 15.38
CA ALA A 60 -8.46 -2.41 16.35
C ALA A 60 -6.99 -2.75 16.09
N GLU A 61 -6.32 -3.25 17.12
CA GLU A 61 -4.94 -3.71 17.00
C GLU A 61 -4.78 -4.78 15.91
N GLY A 62 -3.72 -4.67 15.14
CA GLY A 62 -3.40 -5.58 14.04
C GLY A 62 -4.12 -5.26 12.72
N LEU A 63 -4.93 -4.20 12.65
CA LEU A 63 -5.65 -3.84 11.43
C LEU A 63 -4.90 -2.78 10.61
N THR A 64 -4.78 -3.06 9.32
CA THR A 64 -4.29 -2.12 8.30
C THR A 64 -5.34 -1.94 7.21
N VAL A 65 -5.56 -0.70 6.80
CA VAL A 65 -6.45 -0.35 5.69
C VAL A 65 -5.67 0.45 4.66
N LEU A 66 -5.75 0.02 3.41
CA LEU A 66 -5.20 0.69 2.24
C LEU A 66 -6.31 0.88 1.21
N THR A 67 -6.56 2.11 0.77
CA THR A 67 -7.59 2.40 -0.22
C THR A 67 -7.03 3.21 -1.38
N ALA A 68 -7.59 3.00 -2.57
CA ALA A 68 -7.11 3.64 -3.80
C ALA A 68 -7.15 5.16 -3.76
N SER A 69 -8.15 5.77 -3.14
CA SER A 69 -8.27 7.24 -3.17
C SER A 69 -9.34 7.85 -2.26
N THR A 70 -9.36 9.20 -2.20
CA THR A 70 -10.37 10.03 -1.56
C THR A 70 -11.39 10.60 -2.58
N LYS A 71 -12.42 11.26 -2.04
CA LYS A 71 -13.70 11.66 -2.64
C LYS A 71 -13.73 12.36 -4.01
N ASP A 72 -12.69 13.04 -4.43
CA ASP A 72 -12.82 14.12 -5.41
C ASP A 72 -12.07 13.93 -6.73
N GLN A 73 -11.51 12.75 -6.99
CA GLN A 73 -10.72 12.54 -8.21
C GLN A 73 -11.10 11.23 -8.90
N TYR A 74 -11.24 11.31 -10.23
CA TYR A 74 -11.46 10.16 -11.08
C TYR A 74 -10.22 9.27 -11.08
N ALA A 75 -10.40 7.96 -10.88
CA ALA A 75 -9.30 7.02 -11.07
C ALA A 75 -8.85 7.06 -12.54
N THR A 76 -7.59 7.33 -12.75
CA THR A 76 -6.99 7.23 -14.07
C THR A 76 -6.91 5.75 -14.44
N GLU A 77 -7.59 5.38 -15.50
CA GLU A 77 -7.47 4.04 -16.07
C GLU A 77 -6.43 4.08 -17.20
N GLU A 78 -5.42 3.26 -17.07
CA GLU A 78 -4.43 3.04 -18.10
C GLU A 78 -4.55 1.61 -18.63
N ASN A 79 -4.80 1.45 -19.92
CA ASN A 79 -4.99 0.14 -20.55
C ASN A 79 -6.11 -0.73 -19.93
N GLY A 80 -7.20 -0.11 -19.45
CA GLY A 80 -8.34 -0.82 -18.83
C GLY A 80 -8.08 -1.39 -17.44
N ARG A 81 -7.03 -0.91 -16.77
CA ARG A 81 -6.73 -1.23 -15.36
C ARG A 81 -6.57 0.04 -14.55
N GLY A 82 -7.07 0.03 -13.33
CA GLY A 82 -6.84 1.12 -12.39
C GLY A 82 -5.35 1.25 -12.05
N VAL A 83 -4.84 2.48 -12.04
CA VAL A 83 -3.43 2.77 -11.69
C VAL A 83 -3.08 2.19 -10.33
N PHE A 84 -3.96 2.32 -9.34
CA PHE A 84 -3.75 1.77 -8.01
C PHE A 84 -3.53 0.25 -8.04
N THR A 85 -4.41 -0.52 -8.69
CA THR A 85 -4.25 -1.98 -8.79
C THR A 85 -2.96 -2.34 -9.51
N THR A 86 -2.60 -1.62 -10.57
CA THR A 86 -1.35 -1.87 -11.31
C THR A 86 -0.14 -1.69 -10.40
N LEU A 87 -0.05 -0.58 -9.69
CA LEU A 87 1.04 -0.29 -8.75
C LEU A 87 1.04 -1.24 -7.53
N PHE A 88 -0.15 -1.63 -7.05
CA PHE A 88 -0.27 -2.60 -5.97
C PHE A 88 0.26 -3.98 -6.38
N VAL A 89 -0.07 -4.43 -7.58
CA VAL A 89 0.44 -5.70 -8.11
C VAL A 89 1.95 -5.64 -8.35
N ASP A 90 2.46 -4.52 -8.88
CA ASP A 90 3.88 -4.30 -9.06
C ASP A 90 4.64 -4.32 -7.72
N ALA A 91 4.11 -3.63 -6.71
CA ALA A 91 4.63 -3.67 -5.34
C ALA A 91 4.75 -5.11 -4.81
N LEU A 92 3.69 -5.93 -5.00
CA LEU A 92 3.66 -7.32 -4.57
C LEU A 92 4.60 -8.22 -5.39
N ASN A 93 4.93 -7.85 -6.62
CA ASN A 93 5.87 -8.59 -7.46
C ASN A 93 7.34 -8.27 -7.19
N GLY A 94 7.59 -7.41 -6.22
CA GLY A 94 8.94 -7.11 -5.72
C GLY A 94 9.27 -5.63 -5.65
N GLY A 95 8.48 -4.75 -6.31
CA GLY A 95 8.72 -3.31 -6.31
C GLY A 95 8.75 -2.68 -4.91
N ALA A 96 8.04 -3.26 -3.95
CA ALA A 96 8.02 -2.81 -2.54
C ALA A 96 8.86 -3.69 -1.59
N ALA A 97 9.70 -4.58 -2.12
CA ALA A 97 10.50 -5.46 -1.29
C ALA A 97 11.58 -4.67 -0.53
N ASN A 98 11.71 -4.96 0.75
CA ASN A 98 12.85 -4.48 1.54
C ASN A 98 14.13 -5.30 1.23
N LEU A 99 15.23 -4.94 1.86
CA LEU A 99 16.53 -5.60 1.63
C LEU A 99 16.51 -7.11 1.94
N THR A 100 15.59 -7.57 2.79
CA THR A 100 15.44 -8.99 3.14
C THR A 100 14.38 -9.71 2.31
N GLY A 101 13.76 -9.03 1.34
CA GLY A 101 12.75 -9.58 0.44
C GLY A 101 11.34 -9.59 1.02
N ASP A 102 11.11 -8.94 2.16
CA ASP A 102 9.77 -8.84 2.74
C ASP A 102 9.01 -7.64 2.15
N ILE A 103 7.77 -7.86 1.75
CA ILE A 103 6.85 -6.83 1.27
C ILE A 103 5.84 -6.56 2.37
N THR A 104 5.89 -5.37 2.95
CA THR A 104 5.02 -4.96 4.04
C THR A 104 3.89 -4.04 3.53
N PRO A 105 2.75 -3.90 4.25
CA PRO A 105 1.71 -2.95 3.88
C PRO A 105 2.22 -1.51 3.75
N GLY A 106 3.14 -1.10 4.63
CA GLY A 106 3.77 0.22 4.57
C GLY A 106 4.70 0.37 3.37
N GLY A 107 5.45 -0.69 3.01
CA GLY A 107 6.27 -0.73 1.79
C GLY A 107 5.43 -0.60 0.53
N VAL A 108 4.31 -1.30 0.47
CA VAL A 108 3.35 -1.19 -0.65
C VAL A 108 2.79 0.23 -0.76
N TYR A 109 2.38 0.82 0.36
CA TYR A 109 1.92 2.22 0.36
C TYR A 109 3.01 3.17 -0.17
N ALA A 110 4.23 3.06 0.34
CA ALA A 110 5.35 3.91 -0.06
C ALA A 110 5.68 3.76 -1.56
N HIS A 111 5.65 2.52 -2.07
CA HIS A 111 5.87 2.24 -3.49
C HIS A 111 4.81 2.91 -4.36
N ILE A 112 3.53 2.79 -4.01
CA ILE A 112 2.44 3.43 -4.74
C ILE A 112 2.57 4.95 -4.66
N ASP A 113 2.78 5.50 -3.47
CA ASP A 113 2.89 6.95 -3.25
C ASP A 113 4.03 7.59 -4.06
N GLN A 114 5.19 6.94 -4.11
CA GLN A 114 6.36 7.41 -4.86
C GLN A 114 6.22 7.25 -6.37
N SER A 115 5.42 6.28 -6.82
CA SER A 115 5.18 6.02 -8.24
C SER A 115 4.15 6.97 -8.85
N LEU A 116 3.36 7.65 -8.03
CA LEU A 116 2.36 8.62 -8.47
C LEU A 116 2.98 9.99 -8.72
N GLY A 117 2.55 10.67 -9.77
CA GLY A 117 2.95 12.04 -10.08
C GLY A 117 2.51 13.05 -9.01
N ALA A 118 3.09 14.25 -9.04
CA ALA A 118 2.85 15.29 -8.01
C ALA A 118 1.37 15.71 -7.88
N TRP A 119 0.60 15.58 -8.95
CA TRP A 119 -0.80 15.98 -9.04
C TRP A 119 -1.78 14.81 -9.02
N GLU A 120 -1.26 13.58 -8.90
CA GLU A 120 -2.10 12.39 -8.84
C GLU A 120 -2.61 12.16 -7.42
N GLN A 121 -3.70 11.43 -7.36
CA GLN A 121 -4.41 11.14 -6.14
C GLN A 121 -3.64 10.15 -5.27
N ARG A 122 -3.42 10.51 -4.01
CA ARG A 122 -2.72 9.67 -3.05
C ARG A 122 -3.62 8.61 -2.43
N PRO A 123 -3.14 7.38 -2.26
CA PRO A 123 -3.87 6.37 -1.51
C PRO A 123 -4.00 6.76 -0.04
N VAL A 124 -5.06 6.27 0.59
CA VAL A 124 -5.21 6.39 2.04
C VAL A 124 -4.61 5.15 2.70
N PHE A 125 -3.71 5.37 3.65
CA PHE A 125 -3.10 4.32 4.44
C PHE A 125 -3.32 4.58 5.93
N LYS A 126 -3.93 3.62 6.62
CA LYS A 126 -4.06 3.64 8.08
C LYS A 126 -3.70 2.28 8.66
N THR A 127 -2.96 2.28 9.75
CA THR A 127 -2.51 1.05 10.39
C THR A 127 -2.46 1.22 11.90
N ASN A 128 -2.83 0.15 12.61
CA ASN A 128 -2.69 0.00 14.05
C ASN A 128 -2.01 -1.34 14.36
N VAL A 129 -0.79 -1.53 13.85
CA VAL A 129 -0.03 -2.77 14.04
C VAL A 129 1.08 -2.56 15.05
N LYS A 130 1.30 -3.56 15.89
CA LYS A 130 2.41 -3.60 16.87
C LYS A 130 3.49 -4.60 16.49
N GLN A 131 3.26 -5.40 15.47
CA GLN A 131 4.16 -6.45 15.00
C GLN A 131 4.49 -6.26 13.53
N PHE A 132 5.61 -6.82 13.12
CA PHE A 132 5.98 -6.86 11.71
C PHE A 132 4.98 -7.70 10.92
N VAL A 133 4.46 -7.12 9.84
CA VAL A 133 3.51 -7.79 8.94
C VAL A 133 4.13 -7.88 7.57
N SER A 134 4.35 -9.08 7.07
CA SER A 134 4.78 -9.34 5.70
C SER A 134 3.59 -9.87 4.90
N LEU A 135 3.26 -9.20 3.79
CA LEU A 135 2.22 -9.64 2.85
C LEU A 135 2.73 -10.74 1.94
N ARG A 136 4.00 -10.61 1.56
CA ARG A 136 4.67 -11.53 0.65
C ARG A 136 6.17 -11.51 0.89
N LYS A 137 6.84 -12.61 0.64
CA LYS A 137 8.28 -12.71 0.57
C LYS A 137 8.71 -13.05 -0.84
N VAL A 138 9.68 -12.29 -1.34
CA VAL A 138 10.32 -12.49 -2.65
C VAL A 138 11.82 -12.71 -2.47
N ALA A 139 12.53 -13.07 -3.53
CA ALA A 139 13.98 -13.09 -3.48
C ALA A 139 14.51 -11.71 -3.07
N PRO A 140 15.40 -11.63 -2.08
CA PRO A 140 15.94 -10.34 -1.65
C PRO A 140 16.75 -9.71 -2.80
N PRO A 141 16.70 -8.37 -2.99
CA PRO A 141 17.46 -7.68 -4.03
C PRO A 141 18.98 -7.83 -3.83
N ILE A 142 19.40 -8.01 -2.58
CA ILE A 142 20.80 -8.29 -2.21
C ILE A 142 20.81 -9.62 -1.44
N PRO A 143 21.66 -10.58 -1.84
CA PRO A 143 21.82 -11.84 -1.10
C PRO A 143 22.13 -11.59 0.38
N THR A 144 21.49 -12.32 1.27
CA THR A 144 21.71 -12.17 2.72
C THR A 144 23.18 -12.40 3.11
N SER A 145 23.89 -13.30 2.38
CA SER A 145 25.32 -13.51 2.54
C SER A 145 26.15 -12.25 2.31
N ASP A 146 25.76 -11.41 1.34
CA ASP A 146 26.46 -10.17 1.02
C ASP A 146 26.13 -9.09 2.06
N LEU A 147 24.88 -9.04 2.53
CA LEU A 147 24.50 -8.17 3.65
C LEU A 147 25.24 -8.51 4.94
N GLN A 148 25.52 -9.78 5.21
CA GLN A 148 26.30 -10.20 6.38
C GLN A 148 27.78 -9.80 6.28
N ARG A 149 28.28 -9.59 5.07
CA ARG A 149 29.64 -9.17 4.79
C ARG A 149 29.79 -7.67 4.56
N ILE A 150 28.76 -6.88 4.84
CA ILE A 150 28.74 -5.45 4.53
C ILE A 150 29.92 -4.69 5.16
N THR A 151 30.41 -5.13 6.32
CA THR A 151 31.57 -4.54 6.98
C THR A 151 32.91 -4.78 6.25
N GLU A 152 32.96 -5.74 5.32
CA GLU A 152 34.12 -5.93 4.45
C GLU A 152 34.21 -4.84 3.37
N PHE A 153 33.06 -4.33 2.95
CA PHE A 153 32.94 -3.26 1.95
C PHE A 153 32.93 -1.87 2.58
N PHE A 154 32.33 -1.75 3.77
CA PHE A 154 32.18 -0.51 4.53
C PHE A 154 32.73 -0.70 5.94
N PRO A 155 34.04 -0.64 6.13
CA PRO A 155 34.70 -1.03 7.39
C PRO A 155 34.46 -0.06 8.54
N SER A 156 34.00 1.16 8.25
CA SER A 156 33.71 2.17 9.29
C SER A 156 32.54 3.07 8.89
N PRO A 157 31.83 3.67 9.87
CA PRO A 157 30.86 4.72 9.59
C PRO A 157 31.49 5.86 8.81
N GLY A 158 30.81 6.31 7.74
CA GLY A 158 31.32 7.38 6.88
C GLY A 158 32.38 6.95 5.86
N PHE A 159 32.63 5.64 5.72
CA PHE A 159 33.52 5.14 4.66
C PHE A 159 32.90 5.41 3.30
N GLU A 160 33.68 6.09 2.44
CA GLU A 160 33.29 6.35 1.05
C GLU A 160 33.82 5.23 0.15
N TYR A 161 32.94 4.47 -0.46
CA TYR A 161 33.35 3.44 -1.41
C TYR A 161 33.56 4.07 -2.78
N PRO A 162 34.74 3.89 -3.39
CA PRO A 162 35.01 4.43 -4.71
C PRO A 162 34.18 3.71 -5.75
N LEU A 163 33.23 4.44 -6.36
CA LEU A 163 32.41 3.91 -7.44
C LEU A 163 33.20 3.86 -8.74
N ASP A 164 32.90 2.87 -9.57
CA ASP A 164 33.38 2.87 -10.95
C ASP A 164 32.82 4.10 -11.67
N PRO A 165 33.63 4.82 -12.48
CA PRO A 165 33.21 6.01 -13.22
C PRO A 165 31.93 5.81 -14.07
N THR A 166 31.61 4.57 -14.45
CA THR A 166 30.39 4.25 -15.21
C THR A 166 29.11 4.40 -14.36
N TYR A 167 29.23 4.45 -13.03
CA TYR A 167 28.08 4.66 -12.12
C TYR A 167 27.89 6.13 -11.75
N GLU A 168 28.78 7.02 -12.13
CA GLU A 168 28.56 8.45 -11.91
C GLU A 168 27.52 8.96 -12.91
N PRO A 169 26.39 9.55 -12.42
CA PRO A 169 25.46 10.18 -13.32
C PRO A 169 26.18 11.32 -14.05
N GLU A 170 26.19 11.28 -15.38
CA GLU A 170 26.62 12.43 -16.17
C GLU A 170 25.80 13.65 -15.73
N MET A 171 26.43 14.54 -14.97
CA MET A 171 25.85 15.84 -14.68
C MET A 171 25.83 16.62 -15.98
N LYS A 172 24.70 16.55 -16.70
CA LYS A 172 24.42 17.47 -17.79
C LYS A 172 24.16 18.83 -17.15
N GLY A 173 25.15 19.71 -17.24
CA GLY A 173 25.04 21.10 -16.86
C GLY A 173 24.06 21.88 -17.74
#